data_496d18b6b9d6c3ce122f33016a1db10f
#
_entry.id   496d18b6b9d6c3ce122f33016a1db10f
#
_cell.length_a   1.000
_cell.length_b   1.000
_cell.length_c   1.000
_cell.angle_alpha   90.00
_cell.angle_beta   90.00
_cell.angle_gamma   90.00
#
_symmetry.space_group_name_H-M   'P 1'
#
loop_
_entity.id
_entity.type
_entity.pdbx_description
1 polymer ?
#
loop_
_entity_poly.entity_id
_entity_poly.type
_entity_poly.pdbx_seq_one_letter_code
_entity_poly.pdbx_strand_id
1 'polypeptide(L)'
;MAVIKHFSANNSDYDRHEISNDIDERTLHEIYFPAFKAAVQEAGVAAVMTSYNLLYGVYTTESPWLLKGVLRDEWGFNGVLMSDWGSTHHCIPAVKAGLDLEVPGGTR
;
A
#
# COMPACT_ATOMS: atom_id res chain seq x y z
N MET A 1 12.72 -8.68 12.15
CA MET A 1 11.55 -8.62 11.26
C MET A 1 11.50 -7.23 10.64
N ALA A 2 11.51 -7.11 9.32
CA ALA A 2 11.56 -5.83 8.62
C ALA A 2 10.21 -5.48 8.00
N VAL A 3 9.89 -4.18 7.98
CA VAL A 3 8.70 -3.61 7.32
C VAL A 3 9.18 -2.65 6.25
N ILE A 4 8.74 -2.82 5.01
CA ILE A 4 8.97 -1.83 3.96
C ILE A 4 7.79 -0.86 3.86
N LYS A 5 8.10 0.44 3.64
CA LYS A 5 7.08 1.50 3.60
C LYS A 5 7.53 2.69 2.74
N HIS A 6 6.65 3.54 2.33
CA HIS A 6 5.19 3.46 2.36
C HIS A 6 4.68 3.08 0.96
N PHE A 7 3.90 2.03 0.85
CA PHE A 7 3.47 1.45 -0.41
C PHE A 7 2.12 2.03 -0.86
N SER A 8 2.09 2.87 -1.85
CA SER A 8 3.11 3.36 -2.75
C SER A 8 2.80 4.80 -3.21
N ALA A 9 3.83 5.45 -3.77
CA ALA A 9 3.70 6.76 -4.43
C ALA A 9 3.29 7.92 -3.52
N ASN A 10 3.68 7.92 -2.26
CA ASN A 10 3.48 9.05 -1.35
C ASN A 10 4.57 10.10 -1.57
N ASN A 11 4.45 10.87 -2.66
CA ASN A 11 5.48 11.80 -3.13
C ASN A 11 5.40 13.19 -2.51
N SER A 12 4.20 13.61 -2.11
CA SER A 12 3.95 14.94 -1.58
C SER A 12 3.51 14.86 -0.14
N ASP A 13 4.13 15.68 0.72
CA ASP A 13 3.69 15.85 2.10
C ASP A 13 2.50 16.82 2.20
N TYR A 14 2.40 17.73 1.23
CA TYR A 14 1.25 18.61 1.11
C TYR A 14 0.02 17.80 0.70
N ASP A 15 -1.03 17.94 1.48
CA ASP A 15 -2.34 17.29 1.27
C ASP A 15 -2.28 15.75 1.13
N ARG A 16 -1.30 15.13 1.78
CA ARG A 16 -0.97 13.71 1.62
C ARG A 16 -2.12 12.74 1.93
N HIS A 17 -3.11 13.19 2.70
CA HIS A 17 -4.28 12.40 3.07
C HIS A 17 -5.40 12.42 2.02
N GLU A 18 -5.35 13.34 1.05
CA GLU A 18 -6.42 13.55 0.07
C GLU A 18 -5.92 13.58 -1.37
N ILE A 19 -4.61 13.74 -1.57
CA ILE A 19 -4.03 13.83 -2.90
C ILE A 19 -4.11 12.49 -3.64
N SER A 20 -4.60 12.53 -4.88
CA SER A 20 -4.51 11.38 -5.79
C SER A 20 -3.31 11.52 -6.71
N ASN A 21 -2.46 10.51 -6.72
CA ASN A 21 -1.34 10.42 -7.64
C ASN A 21 -1.74 9.54 -8.83
N ASP A 22 -1.97 10.18 -9.96
CA ASP A 22 -2.34 9.51 -11.20
C ASP A 22 -1.07 9.27 -12.03
N ILE A 23 -0.38 8.19 -11.70
CA ILE A 23 0.88 7.77 -12.33
C ILE A 23 0.57 6.62 -13.27
N ASP A 24 1.01 6.69 -14.52
CA ASP A 24 0.78 5.58 -15.46
C ASP A 24 1.42 4.28 -14.96
N GLU A 25 0.80 3.17 -15.31
CA GLU A 25 1.17 1.85 -14.78
C GLU A 25 2.62 1.46 -15.11
N ARG A 26 3.11 1.84 -16.30
CA ARG A 26 4.50 1.61 -16.68
C ARG A 26 5.46 2.33 -15.74
N THR A 27 5.21 3.60 -15.45
CA THR A 27 6.04 4.40 -14.53
C THR A 27 6.00 3.82 -13.12
N LEU A 28 4.84 3.34 -12.65
CA LEU A 28 4.75 2.64 -11.37
C LEU A 28 5.68 1.42 -11.33
N HIS A 29 5.63 0.57 -12.35
CA HIS A 29 6.44 -0.65 -12.41
C HIS A 29 7.94 -0.39 -12.65
N GLU A 30 8.31 0.67 -13.37
CA GLU A 30 9.71 0.96 -13.69
C GLU A 30 10.42 1.80 -12.64
N ILE A 31 9.70 2.67 -11.90
CA ILE A 31 10.28 3.66 -10.99
C ILE A 31 9.84 3.46 -9.54
N TYR A 32 8.55 3.33 -9.28
CA TYR A 32 8.02 3.30 -7.90
C TYR A 32 8.07 1.93 -7.25
N PHE A 33 7.77 0.88 -7.99
CA PHE A 33 7.66 -0.47 -7.45
C PHE A 33 8.96 -1.25 -7.30
N PRO A 34 10.05 -0.99 -8.05
CA PRO A 34 11.21 -1.89 -8.02
C PRO A 34 11.80 -2.14 -6.64
N ALA A 35 11.92 -1.10 -5.79
CA ALA A 35 12.44 -1.25 -4.44
C ALA A 35 11.51 -2.09 -3.55
N PHE A 36 10.20 -1.92 -3.67
CA PHE A 36 9.21 -2.73 -2.93
C PHE A 36 9.23 -4.17 -3.41
N LYS A 37 9.26 -4.39 -4.71
CA LYS A 37 9.34 -5.73 -5.31
C LYS A 37 10.60 -6.47 -4.85
N ALA A 38 11.75 -5.83 -4.89
CA ALA A 38 13.00 -6.41 -4.39
C ALA A 38 12.93 -6.71 -2.88
N ALA A 39 12.36 -5.83 -2.07
CA ALA A 39 12.17 -6.08 -0.65
C ALA A 39 11.28 -7.30 -0.38
N VAL A 40 10.23 -7.48 -1.16
CA VAL A 40 9.34 -8.66 -1.06
C VAL A 40 10.02 -9.92 -1.55
N GLN A 41 10.54 -9.91 -2.79
CA GLN A 41 10.98 -11.12 -3.47
C GLN A 41 12.43 -11.54 -3.14
N GLU A 42 13.30 -10.58 -2.87
CA GLU A 42 14.73 -10.86 -2.62
C GLU A 42 15.07 -10.76 -1.12
N ALA A 43 14.60 -9.73 -0.43
CA ALA A 43 14.91 -9.54 1.00
C ALA A 43 13.93 -10.27 1.94
N GLY A 44 12.77 -10.73 1.46
CA GLY A 44 11.81 -11.49 2.25
C GLY A 44 11.26 -10.70 3.44
N VAL A 45 10.84 -9.42 3.22
CA VAL A 45 10.27 -8.61 4.29
C VAL A 45 9.03 -9.26 4.90
N ALA A 46 8.88 -9.11 6.21
CA ALA A 46 7.77 -9.73 6.93
C ALA A 46 6.47 -8.92 6.84
N ALA A 47 6.57 -7.61 6.61
CA ALA A 47 5.41 -6.75 6.49
C ALA A 47 5.61 -5.64 5.45
N VAL A 48 4.49 -5.18 4.90
CA VAL A 48 4.41 -4.00 4.03
C VAL A 48 3.43 -3.02 4.67
N MET A 49 3.82 -1.75 4.75
CA MET A 49 2.94 -0.68 5.20
C MET A 49 2.46 0.12 3.98
N THR A 50 1.16 0.36 3.90
CA THR A 50 0.55 1.21 2.87
C THR A 50 0.93 2.67 3.05
N SER A 51 0.42 3.54 2.19
CA SER A 51 0.67 4.99 2.25
C SER A 51 -0.63 5.77 2.49
N TYR A 52 -0.52 7.08 2.70
CA TYR A 52 -1.67 7.95 2.97
C TYR A 52 -2.47 8.30 1.73
N ASN A 53 -1.80 8.45 0.59
CA ASN A 53 -2.36 9.01 -0.64
C ASN A 53 -3.35 8.08 -1.33
N LEU A 54 -4.13 8.68 -2.22
CA LEU A 54 -4.89 7.93 -3.22
C LEU A 54 -3.98 7.62 -4.43
N LEU A 55 -4.26 6.51 -5.07
CA LEU A 55 -3.70 6.12 -6.36
C LEU A 55 -4.88 5.81 -7.28
N TYR A 56 -5.00 6.56 -8.38
CA TYR A 56 -6.18 6.51 -9.26
C TYR A 56 -7.51 6.76 -8.53
N GLY A 57 -7.53 7.72 -7.60
CA GLY A 57 -8.72 8.06 -6.83
C GLY A 57 -9.14 7.06 -5.75
N VAL A 58 -8.31 6.04 -5.47
CA VAL A 58 -8.56 5.03 -4.43
C VAL A 58 -7.42 5.06 -3.41
N TYR A 59 -7.75 5.12 -2.13
CA TYR A 59 -6.76 5.02 -1.07
C TYR A 59 -5.92 3.74 -1.20
N THR A 60 -4.62 3.85 -1.02
CA THR A 60 -3.73 2.70 -1.16
C THR A 60 -4.09 1.56 -0.19
N THR A 61 -4.61 1.87 1.00
CA THR A 61 -5.15 0.90 1.96
C THR A 61 -6.39 0.15 1.48
N GLU A 62 -7.08 0.68 0.48
CA GLU A 62 -8.39 0.21 0.03
C GLU A 62 -8.39 -0.25 -1.44
N SER A 63 -7.21 -0.31 -2.07
CA SER A 63 -7.06 -0.65 -3.48
C SER A 63 -6.87 -2.14 -3.71
N PRO A 64 -7.88 -2.88 -4.21
CA PRO A 64 -7.72 -4.30 -4.52
C PRO A 64 -6.70 -4.53 -5.63
N TRP A 65 -6.60 -3.61 -6.60
CA TRP A 65 -5.61 -3.69 -7.66
C TRP A 65 -4.18 -3.68 -7.09
N LEU A 66 -3.89 -2.72 -6.19
CA LEU A 66 -2.56 -2.56 -5.61
C LEU A 66 -2.23 -3.70 -4.62
N LEU A 67 -3.14 -4.00 -3.69
CA LEU A 67 -2.86 -4.87 -2.57
C LEU A 67 -3.01 -6.35 -2.91
N LYS A 68 -4.04 -6.74 -3.66
CA LYS A 68 -4.20 -8.12 -4.14
C LYS A 68 -3.48 -8.32 -5.46
N GLY A 69 -3.80 -7.52 -6.48
CA GLY A 69 -3.26 -7.71 -7.82
C GLY A 69 -1.75 -7.62 -7.88
N VAL A 70 -1.18 -6.49 -7.48
CA VAL A 70 0.27 -6.28 -7.59
C VAL A 70 1.02 -6.97 -6.45
N LEU A 71 0.69 -6.66 -5.20
CA LEU A 71 1.49 -7.11 -4.06
C LEU A 71 1.36 -8.61 -3.80
N ARG A 72 0.14 -9.15 -3.77
CA ARG A 72 -0.10 -10.56 -3.44
C ARG A 72 0.03 -11.48 -4.66
N ASP A 73 -0.71 -11.20 -5.73
CA ASP A 73 -0.81 -12.12 -6.86
C ASP A 73 0.44 -12.04 -7.76
N GLU A 74 0.88 -10.83 -8.12
CA GLU A 74 2.04 -10.66 -9.00
C GLU A 74 3.37 -10.91 -8.28
N TRP A 75 3.56 -10.36 -7.07
CA TRP A 75 4.84 -10.47 -6.35
C TRP A 75 4.90 -11.63 -5.35
N GLY A 76 3.77 -12.26 -5.06
CA GLY A 76 3.71 -13.41 -4.14
C GLY A 76 3.90 -13.05 -2.67
N PHE A 77 3.60 -11.81 -2.27
CA PHE A 77 3.71 -11.40 -0.87
C PHE A 77 2.71 -12.13 0.01
N ASN A 78 3.18 -12.81 1.04
CA ASN A 78 2.36 -13.57 1.99
C ASN A 78 2.51 -13.11 3.45
N GLY A 79 3.20 -12.00 3.68
CA GLY A 79 3.38 -11.41 5.00
C GLY A 79 2.22 -10.52 5.43
N VAL A 80 2.44 -9.75 6.48
CA VAL A 80 1.44 -8.83 7.06
C VAL A 80 1.37 -7.53 6.26
N LEU A 81 0.17 -7.19 5.85
CA LEU A 81 -0.12 -5.90 5.21
C LEU A 81 -0.79 -4.97 6.23
N MET A 82 -0.13 -3.88 6.54
CA MET A 82 -0.61 -2.93 7.53
C MET A 82 -0.87 -1.54 6.95
N SER A 83 -1.78 -0.80 7.57
CA SER A 83 -2.01 0.61 7.22
C SER A 83 -0.87 1.49 7.73
N ASP A 84 -0.66 2.64 7.12
CA ASP A 84 0.00 3.74 7.80
C ASP A 84 -0.90 4.31 8.90
N TRP A 85 -0.37 5.14 9.78
CA TRP A 85 -1.06 5.63 10.98
C TRP A 85 -2.30 6.46 10.63
N GLY A 86 -3.48 5.87 10.84
CA GLY A 86 -4.77 6.52 10.53
C GLY A 86 -5.12 6.60 9.04
N SER A 87 -4.44 5.85 8.17
CA SER A 87 -4.67 5.90 6.72
C SER A 87 -5.84 5.05 6.21
N THR A 88 -6.52 4.33 7.09
CA THR A 88 -7.73 3.57 6.73
C THR A 88 -8.95 4.49 6.84
N HIS A 89 -9.66 4.70 5.77
CA HIS A 89 -10.85 5.56 5.72
C HIS A 89 -12.15 4.77 5.78
N HIS A 90 -12.18 3.58 5.15
CA HIS A 90 -13.36 2.71 5.10
C HIS A 90 -12.96 1.27 5.40
N CYS A 91 -13.44 0.72 6.53
CA CYS A 91 -13.08 -0.64 6.98
C CYS A 91 -13.43 -1.73 5.96
N ILE A 92 -14.64 -1.70 5.38
CA ILE A 92 -15.08 -2.75 4.45
C ILE A 92 -14.24 -2.79 3.17
N PRO A 93 -13.99 -1.68 2.45
CA PRO A 93 -13.06 -1.67 1.33
C PRO A 93 -11.65 -2.14 1.70
N ALA A 94 -11.10 -1.70 2.82
CA ALA A 94 -9.76 -2.09 3.26
C ALA A 94 -9.63 -3.60 3.48
N VAL A 95 -10.57 -4.20 4.21
CA VAL A 95 -10.60 -5.65 4.42
C VAL A 95 -10.77 -6.41 3.10
N LYS A 96 -11.65 -5.95 2.22
CA LYS A 96 -11.84 -6.55 0.89
C LYS A 96 -10.60 -6.42 0.01
N ALA A 97 -9.85 -5.33 0.14
CA ALA A 97 -8.59 -5.12 -0.56
C ALA A 97 -7.46 -5.99 -0.02
N GLY A 98 -7.59 -6.57 1.18
CA GLY A 98 -6.62 -7.49 1.77
C GLY A 98 -5.74 -6.87 2.84
N LEU A 99 -6.14 -5.75 3.44
CA LEU A 99 -5.48 -5.19 4.62
C LEU A 99 -5.64 -6.14 5.81
N ASP A 100 -4.54 -6.47 6.50
CA ASP A 100 -4.55 -7.37 7.65
C ASP A 100 -4.58 -6.62 8.98
N LEU A 101 -3.97 -5.44 9.05
CA LEU A 101 -3.80 -4.70 10.28
C LEU A 101 -4.00 -3.20 10.07
N GLU A 102 -4.93 -2.62 10.81
CA GLU A 102 -5.13 -1.17 10.90
C GLU A 102 -4.37 -0.60 12.09
N VAL A 103 -3.63 0.48 11.88
CA VAL A 103 -2.96 1.23 12.96
C VAL A 103 -3.28 2.73 12.85
N PRO A 104 -3.57 3.41 14.01
CA PRO A 104 -3.93 2.80 15.27
C PRO A 104 -5.28 2.10 15.16
N GLY A 105 -5.50 1.04 15.89
CA GLY A 105 -6.83 0.47 16.06
C GLY A 105 -7.74 1.47 16.77
N GLY A 106 -9.02 1.45 16.44
CA GLY A 106 -9.99 2.34 17.07
C GLY A 106 -11.42 1.94 16.78
N THR A 107 -12.34 2.47 17.56
CA THR A 107 -13.77 2.38 17.24
C THR A 107 -14.11 3.40 16.16
N ARG A 108 -14.50 2.94 15.01
CA ARG A 108 -15.10 3.74 13.93
C ARG A 108 -16.55 3.36 13.78
#